data_1353c74be9b265a99922ac7925b68d68
#
_entry.id   1353c74be9b265a99922ac7925b68d68
#
_cell.length_a   1.000
_cell.length_b   1.000
_cell.length_c   1.000
_cell.angle_alpha   90.00
_cell.angle_beta   90.00
_cell.angle_gamma   90.00
#
_symmetry.space_group_name_H-M   'P 1'
#
loop_
_entity.id
_entity.type
_entity.pdbx_description
1 polymer ?
#
loop_
_entity_poly.entity_id
_entity_poly.type
_entity_poly.pdbx_seq_one_letter_code
_entity_poly.pdbx_strand_id
1 'polypeptide(L)'
;VFPIRKMFRHPLYPFMVADVDFFIEFPDGTFGILECKTTNYHCQDKWANNSVPVNYEYQGRHYMSVVNLNVVYFACLYGNNEDEFIIRRMDRDLDSEADLIAEEENFWMENILKRTEPPYIEKPDLVLESIRKFCGPAEPDNDAIKLGSSYLSFVERYLELKDKKSEIDA
;
A
#
# COMPACT_ATOMS: atom_id res chain seq x y z
N VAL A 1 24.34 6.74 -10.12
CA VAL A 1 23.40 5.99 -9.27
C VAL A 1 24.16 5.41 -8.10
N PHE A 2 23.65 5.63 -6.89
CA PHE A 2 24.30 5.20 -5.64
C PHE A 2 23.33 4.34 -4.84
N PRO A 3 23.71 3.10 -4.44
CA PRO A 3 22.88 2.28 -3.57
C PRO A 3 22.81 2.90 -2.18
N ILE A 4 21.63 2.91 -1.60
CA ILE A 4 21.39 3.42 -0.26
C ILE A 4 21.19 2.24 0.67
N ARG A 5 21.89 2.27 1.82
CA ARG A 5 21.81 1.20 2.84
C ARG A 5 21.51 1.80 4.20
N LYS A 6 20.62 2.77 4.24
CA LYS A 6 20.15 3.35 5.49
C LYS A 6 18.71 3.83 5.36
N MET A 7 18.00 3.75 6.46
CA MET A 7 16.67 4.32 6.59
C MET A 7 16.76 5.82 6.89
N PHE A 8 15.94 6.60 6.20
CA PHE A 8 15.77 8.03 6.45
C PHE A 8 14.54 8.25 7.31
N ARG A 9 14.54 9.37 8.02
CA ARG A 9 13.41 9.78 8.86
C ARG A 9 13.05 11.23 8.53
N HIS A 10 11.76 11.48 8.39
CA HIS A 10 11.27 12.83 8.15
C HIS A 10 11.58 13.75 9.34
N PRO A 11 12.13 14.97 9.10
CA PRO A 11 12.58 15.83 10.18
C PRO A 11 11.45 16.36 11.08
N LEU A 12 10.25 16.57 10.53
CA LEU A 12 9.09 17.09 11.26
C LEU A 12 8.13 15.99 11.71
N TYR A 13 8.06 14.88 10.98
CA TYR A 13 7.17 13.73 11.25
C TYR A 13 8.00 12.46 11.49
N PRO A 14 8.53 12.27 12.74
CA PRO A 14 9.48 11.18 13.00
C PRO A 14 8.96 9.76 12.83
N PHE A 15 7.65 9.58 12.71
CA PHE A 15 7.04 8.29 12.38
C PHE A 15 7.15 7.94 10.88
N MET A 16 7.32 8.94 10.01
CA MET A 16 7.54 8.73 8.59
C MET A 16 8.99 8.35 8.34
N VAL A 17 9.19 7.17 7.77
CA VAL A 17 10.52 6.63 7.46
C VAL A 17 10.57 6.11 6.03
N ALA A 18 11.71 6.23 5.37
CA ALA A 18 11.93 5.77 4.01
C ALA A 18 13.19 4.90 3.91
N ASP A 19 13.06 3.74 3.27
CA ASP A 19 14.16 2.87 2.87
C ASP A 19 14.23 2.88 1.33
N VAL A 20 15.08 3.76 0.80
CA VAL A 20 15.20 4.05 -0.62
C VAL A 20 16.23 3.12 -1.26
N ASP A 21 15.91 2.52 -2.40
CA ASP A 21 16.84 1.61 -3.09
C ASP A 21 18.11 2.34 -3.56
N PHE A 22 17.94 3.45 -4.30
CA PHE A 22 19.06 4.20 -4.87
C PHE A 22 18.76 5.70 -4.94
N PHE A 23 19.82 6.51 -4.93
CA PHE A 23 19.79 7.90 -5.43
C PHE A 23 20.41 8.01 -6.82
N ILE A 24 19.83 8.90 -7.62
CA ILE A 24 20.35 9.33 -8.93
C ILE A 24 20.88 10.74 -8.78
N GLU A 25 22.11 10.97 -9.20
CA GLU A 25 22.65 12.33 -9.39
C GLU A 25 22.50 12.71 -10.86
N PHE A 26 21.90 13.86 -11.10
CA PHE A 26 21.72 14.41 -12.43
C PHE A 26 22.93 15.31 -12.82
N PRO A 27 23.10 15.60 -14.12
CA PRO A 27 24.22 16.42 -14.59
C PRO A 27 24.26 17.84 -14.01
N ASP A 28 23.13 18.36 -13.56
CA ASP A 28 22.99 19.65 -12.90
C ASP A 28 23.32 19.64 -11.40
N GLY A 29 23.72 18.48 -10.86
CA GLY A 29 24.04 18.28 -9.45
C GLY A 29 22.82 18.07 -8.55
N THR A 30 21.60 18.02 -9.10
CA THR A 30 20.41 17.65 -8.32
C THR A 30 20.30 16.15 -8.14
N PHE A 31 19.45 15.72 -7.20
CA PHE A 31 19.24 14.31 -6.90
C PHE A 31 17.78 13.90 -7.09
N GLY A 32 17.59 12.63 -7.42
CA GLY A 32 16.30 11.96 -7.45
C GLY A 32 16.38 10.58 -6.80
N ILE A 33 15.22 9.96 -6.60
CA ILE A 33 15.08 8.60 -6.10
C ILE A 33 14.98 7.63 -7.29
N LEU A 34 15.55 6.43 -7.17
CA LEU A 34 15.30 5.31 -8.07
C LEU A 34 14.82 4.12 -7.24
N GLU A 35 13.60 3.71 -7.51
CA GLU A 35 12.95 2.54 -6.94
C GLU A 35 12.89 1.40 -7.96
N CYS A 36 13.38 0.24 -7.58
CA CYS A 36 13.36 -0.97 -8.41
C CYS A 36 12.12 -1.82 -8.10
N LYS A 37 11.40 -2.17 -9.15
CA LYS A 37 10.19 -2.99 -9.03
C LYS A 37 10.26 -4.19 -9.95
N THR A 38 9.63 -5.26 -9.54
CA THR A 38 9.39 -6.44 -10.38
C THR A 38 7.89 -6.70 -10.43
N THR A 39 7.39 -7.13 -11.57
CA THR A 39 5.98 -7.47 -11.74
C THR A 39 5.82 -8.65 -12.69
N ASN A 40 4.63 -9.23 -12.73
CA ASN A 40 4.28 -10.23 -13.73
C ASN A 40 3.48 -9.61 -14.87
N TYR A 41 3.33 -10.34 -15.98
CA TYR A 41 2.61 -9.89 -17.17
C TYR A 41 1.13 -9.55 -16.91
N HIS A 42 0.49 -10.18 -15.93
CA HIS A 42 -0.91 -9.90 -15.58
C HIS A 42 -1.13 -8.50 -14.97
N CYS A 43 -0.07 -7.81 -14.59
CA CYS A 43 -0.13 -6.45 -14.05
C CYS A 43 0.38 -5.38 -15.03
N GLN A 44 0.58 -5.73 -16.30
CA GLN A 44 1.13 -4.83 -17.32
C GLN A 44 0.23 -3.60 -17.55
N ASP A 45 -1.07 -3.78 -17.52
CA ASP A 45 -2.09 -2.73 -17.64
C ASP A 45 -1.93 -1.61 -16.62
N LYS A 46 -1.48 -1.94 -15.40
CA LYS A 46 -1.24 -0.96 -14.32
C LYS A 46 -0.09 0.01 -14.61
N TRP A 47 0.78 -0.36 -15.55
CA TRP A 47 1.93 0.45 -15.98
C TRP A 47 1.71 1.07 -17.37
N ALA A 48 0.54 0.85 -17.98
CA ALA A 48 0.21 1.39 -19.30
C ALA A 48 0.08 2.93 -19.26
N ASN A 49 0.08 3.55 -20.45
CA ASN A 49 -0.14 5.00 -20.59
C ASN A 49 0.78 5.89 -19.72
N ASN A 50 2.01 5.45 -19.51
CA ASN A 50 3.00 6.13 -18.66
C ASN A 50 2.59 6.24 -17.17
N SER A 51 1.64 5.43 -16.72
CA SER A 51 1.19 5.41 -15.32
C SER A 51 2.16 4.64 -14.41
N VAL A 52 2.05 4.92 -13.13
CA VAL A 52 2.63 4.16 -12.02
C VAL A 52 1.46 3.51 -11.25
N PRO A 53 1.54 2.24 -10.84
CA PRO A 53 0.54 1.66 -9.97
C PRO A 53 0.33 2.48 -8.69
N VAL A 54 -0.93 2.67 -8.29
CA VAL A 54 -1.32 3.58 -7.19
C VAL A 54 -0.54 3.32 -5.89
N ASN A 55 -0.32 2.07 -5.54
CA ASN A 55 0.46 1.72 -4.35
C ASN A 55 1.92 2.19 -4.41
N TYR A 56 2.54 2.20 -5.60
CA TYR A 56 3.89 2.74 -5.79
C TYR A 56 3.88 4.26 -5.90
N GLU A 57 2.81 4.84 -6.42
CA GLU A 57 2.63 6.29 -6.41
C GLU A 57 2.65 6.83 -4.98
N TYR A 58 1.86 6.26 -4.07
CA TYR A 58 1.90 6.64 -2.65
C TYR A 58 3.27 6.43 -2.01
N GLN A 59 3.92 5.30 -2.29
CA GLN A 59 5.29 5.06 -1.82
C GLN A 59 6.26 6.15 -2.29
N GLY A 60 6.20 6.51 -3.57
CA GLY A 60 7.09 7.52 -4.13
C GLY A 60 6.85 8.91 -3.55
N ARG A 61 5.60 9.31 -3.34
CA ARG A 61 5.23 10.59 -2.67
C ARG A 61 5.74 10.62 -1.24
N HIS A 62 5.50 9.56 -0.47
CA HIS A 62 6.03 9.41 0.88
C HIS A 62 7.56 9.51 0.92
N TYR A 63 8.25 8.81 0.02
CA TYR A 63 9.72 8.84 -0.03
C TYR A 63 10.26 10.20 -0.40
N MET A 64 9.68 10.89 -1.41
CA MET A 64 10.07 12.24 -1.78
C MET A 64 9.90 13.22 -0.61
N SER A 65 8.83 13.09 0.17
CA SER A 65 8.60 13.89 1.38
C SER A 65 9.70 13.64 2.42
N VAL A 66 9.96 12.37 2.77
CA VAL A 66 10.92 12.00 3.82
C VAL A 66 12.34 12.46 3.50
N VAL A 67 12.79 12.28 2.25
CA VAL A 67 14.16 12.65 1.85
C VAL A 67 14.26 14.04 1.24
N ASN A 68 13.14 14.74 1.09
CA ASN A 68 13.03 16.09 0.50
C ASN A 68 13.64 16.18 -0.91
N LEU A 69 13.25 15.26 -1.79
CA LEU A 69 13.61 15.25 -3.20
C LEU A 69 12.39 15.49 -4.09
N ASN A 70 12.63 15.97 -5.33
CA ASN A 70 11.56 16.44 -6.21
C ASN A 70 11.16 15.44 -7.29
N VAL A 71 11.83 14.30 -7.38
CA VAL A 71 11.56 13.31 -8.42
C VAL A 71 11.88 11.90 -7.97
N VAL A 72 11.03 10.95 -8.35
CA VAL A 72 11.28 9.52 -8.23
C VAL A 72 11.14 8.85 -9.60
N TYR A 73 12.03 7.93 -9.89
CA TYR A 73 11.95 7.02 -11.02
C TYR A 73 11.66 5.62 -10.53
N PHE A 74 10.68 4.99 -11.13
CA PHE A 74 10.39 3.57 -10.93
C PHE A 74 10.93 2.80 -12.11
N ALA A 75 11.90 1.92 -11.84
CA ALA A 75 12.44 0.98 -12.80
C ALA A 75 11.80 -0.38 -12.57
N CYS A 76 10.97 -0.83 -13.50
CA CYS A 76 10.21 -2.06 -13.36
C CYS A 76 10.60 -3.11 -14.40
N LEU A 77 10.90 -4.31 -13.92
CA LEU A 77 11.18 -5.49 -14.73
C LEU A 77 9.95 -6.40 -14.78
N TYR A 78 9.51 -6.77 -15.98
CA TYR A 78 8.37 -7.68 -16.17
C TYR A 78 8.83 -9.14 -16.24
N GLY A 79 8.20 -10.00 -15.45
CA GLY A 79 8.30 -11.45 -15.58
C GLY A 79 9.73 -12.02 -15.57
N ASN A 80 10.70 -11.35 -14.95
CA ASN A 80 12.14 -11.67 -15.00
C ASN A 80 12.73 -11.67 -16.42
N ASN A 81 12.12 -10.93 -17.35
CA ASN A 81 12.61 -10.77 -18.70
C ASN A 81 13.40 -9.46 -18.81
N GLU A 82 14.70 -9.54 -19.03
CA GLU A 82 15.58 -8.37 -19.15
C GLU A 82 15.24 -7.47 -20.36
N ASP A 83 14.56 -8.01 -21.35
CA ASP A 83 14.12 -7.25 -22.54
C ASP A 83 12.85 -6.41 -22.26
N GLU A 84 12.16 -6.66 -21.17
CA GLU A 84 10.91 -5.98 -20.81
C GLU A 84 11.08 -5.09 -19.58
N PHE A 85 11.88 -4.09 -19.73
CA PHE A 85 12.20 -3.11 -18.72
C PHE A 85 11.53 -1.78 -19.03
N ILE A 86 10.84 -1.22 -18.05
CA ILE A 86 10.23 0.10 -18.17
C ILE A 86 10.71 1.05 -17.08
N ILE A 87 10.76 2.33 -17.44
CA ILE A 87 11.02 3.41 -16.49
C ILE A 87 9.80 4.33 -16.48
N ARG A 88 9.37 4.72 -15.27
CA ARG A 88 8.35 5.74 -15.05
C ARG A 88 8.91 6.82 -14.16
N ARG A 89 8.73 8.06 -14.58
CA ARG A 89 9.09 9.25 -13.81
C ARG A 89 7.83 9.77 -13.10
N MET A 90 7.98 10.19 -11.87
CA MET A 90 6.97 10.92 -11.13
C MET A 90 7.62 12.11 -10.46
N ASP A 91 7.07 13.29 -10.72
CA ASP A 91 7.51 14.54 -10.11
C ASP A 91 6.74 14.78 -8.80
N ARG A 92 7.36 15.52 -7.89
CA ARG A 92 6.76 15.89 -6.61
C ARG A 92 5.57 16.82 -6.83
N ASP A 93 4.51 16.55 -6.11
CA ASP A 93 3.29 17.36 -6.05
C ASP A 93 3.03 17.68 -4.57
N LEU A 94 3.23 18.93 -4.20
CA LEU A 94 3.16 19.34 -2.80
C LEU A 94 1.73 19.31 -2.23
N ASP A 95 0.70 19.49 -3.05
CA ASP A 95 -0.69 19.43 -2.60
C ASP A 95 -1.05 17.97 -2.26
N SER A 96 -0.80 17.05 -3.19
CA SER A 96 -1.00 15.61 -2.93
C SER A 96 -0.11 15.07 -1.79
N GLU A 97 1.10 15.62 -1.61
CA GLU A 97 1.97 15.27 -0.50
C GLU A 97 1.40 15.74 0.83
N ALA A 98 0.85 16.97 0.90
CA ALA A 98 0.24 17.48 2.12
C ALA A 98 -0.98 16.64 2.55
N ASP A 99 -1.80 16.23 1.61
CA ASP A 99 -2.93 15.33 1.85
C ASP A 99 -2.44 13.97 2.39
N LEU A 100 -1.42 13.39 1.78
CA LEU A 100 -0.82 12.13 2.24
C LEU A 100 -0.26 12.23 3.66
N ILE A 101 0.49 13.29 3.96
CA ILE A 101 1.04 13.52 5.30
C ILE A 101 -0.08 13.64 6.34
N ALA A 102 -1.15 14.35 6.01
CA ALA A 102 -2.30 14.51 6.91
C ALA A 102 -2.98 13.15 7.22
N GLU A 103 -3.15 12.30 6.21
CA GLU A 103 -3.70 10.95 6.37
C GLU A 103 -2.78 10.05 7.22
N GLU A 104 -1.46 10.07 6.95
CA GLU A 104 -0.48 9.29 7.70
C GLU A 104 -0.38 9.77 9.15
N GLU A 105 -0.40 11.09 9.40
CA GLU A 105 -0.40 11.66 10.75
C GLU A 105 -1.67 11.28 11.51
N ASN A 106 -2.84 11.39 10.88
CA ASN A 106 -4.10 10.98 11.48
C ASN A 106 -4.08 9.49 11.85
N PHE A 107 -3.65 8.62 10.94
CA PHE A 107 -3.52 7.19 11.21
C PHE A 107 -2.54 6.93 12.38
N TRP A 108 -1.40 7.60 12.39
CA TRP A 108 -0.42 7.44 13.46
C TRP A 108 -1.00 7.86 14.82
N MET A 109 -1.66 9.01 14.88
CA MET A 109 -2.21 9.56 16.13
C MET A 109 -3.39 8.74 16.64
N GLU A 110 -4.34 8.40 15.79
CA GLU A 110 -5.57 7.75 16.21
C GLU A 110 -5.41 6.22 16.35
N ASN A 111 -4.78 5.59 15.37
CA ASN A 111 -4.75 4.12 15.32
C ASN A 111 -3.52 3.53 15.99
N ILE A 112 -2.35 4.18 15.90
CA ILE A 112 -1.13 3.66 16.51
C ILE A 112 -0.98 4.14 17.96
N LEU A 113 -1.00 5.45 18.20
CA LEU A 113 -0.75 5.98 19.56
C LEU A 113 -1.95 5.79 20.49
N LYS A 114 -3.15 6.09 20.03
CA LYS A 114 -4.38 5.89 20.84
C LYS A 114 -4.87 4.44 20.80
N ARG A 115 -4.33 3.60 19.91
CA ARG A 115 -4.74 2.20 19.72
C ARG A 115 -6.23 2.04 19.36
N THR A 116 -6.79 3.02 18.68
CA THR A 116 -8.15 2.93 18.16
C THR A 116 -8.16 2.06 16.91
N GLU A 117 -9.03 1.07 16.87
CA GLU A 117 -9.17 0.20 15.70
C GLU A 117 -9.59 1.03 14.48
N PRO A 118 -8.91 0.93 13.32
CA PRO A 118 -9.32 1.64 12.12
C PRO A 118 -10.66 1.10 11.59
N PRO A 119 -11.48 1.92 10.92
CA PRO A 119 -12.74 1.46 10.36
C PRO A 119 -12.50 0.43 9.25
N TYR A 120 -13.36 -0.59 9.20
CA TYR A 120 -13.32 -1.62 8.15
C TYR A 120 -13.97 -1.11 6.85
N ILE A 121 -13.31 -0.16 6.20
CA ILE A 121 -13.78 0.47 4.94
C ILE A 121 -13.22 -0.18 3.68
N GLU A 122 -12.25 -1.07 3.85
CA GLU A 122 -11.60 -1.80 2.76
C GLU A 122 -12.49 -2.88 2.15
N LYS A 123 -12.05 -3.46 1.03
CA LYS A 123 -12.71 -4.61 0.43
C LYS A 123 -12.85 -5.73 1.46
N PRO A 124 -14.01 -6.37 1.59
CA PRO A 124 -14.27 -7.39 2.61
C PRO A 124 -13.22 -8.51 2.66
N ASP A 125 -12.70 -8.92 1.50
CA ASP A 125 -11.68 -9.98 1.41
C ASP A 125 -10.36 -9.56 2.08
N LEU A 126 -9.95 -8.29 1.93
CA LEU A 126 -8.74 -7.75 2.59
C LEU A 126 -8.92 -7.67 4.11
N VAL A 127 -10.11 -7.25 4.55
CA VAL A 127 -10.46 -7.20 5.98
C VAL A 127 -10.41 -8.60 6.58
N LEU A 128 -11.05 -9.58 5.91
CA LEU A 128 -11.05 -10.98 6.37
C LEU A 128 -9.64 -11.59 6.38
N GLU A 129 -8.81 -11.27 5.39
CA GLU A 129 -7.41 -11.71 5.35
C GLU A 129 -6.63 -11.15 6.54
N SER A 130 -6.79 -9.86 6.84
CA SER A 130 -6.13 -9.20 7.96
C SER A 130 -6.56 -9.80 9.31
N ILE A 131 -7.87 -10.04 9.50
CA ILE A 131 -8.39 -10.68 10.71
C ILE A 131 -7.80 -12.10 10.86
N ARG A 132 -7.77 -12.90 9.80
CA ARG A 132 -7.20 -14.25 9.83
C ARG A 132 -5.71 -14.26 10.17
N LYS A 133 -4.95 -13.30 9.63
CA LYS A 133 -3.52 -13.15 9.96
C LYS A 133 -3.31 -12.79 11.44
N PHE A 134 -4.15 -11.92 11.97
CA PHE A 134 -4.05 -11.46 13.35
C PHE A 134 -4.52 -12.50 14.36
N CYS A 135 -5.68 -13.11 14.13
CA CYS A 135 -6.28 -14.10 15.03
C CYS A 135 -5.67 -15.49 14.89
N GLY A 136 -4.96 -15.76 13.80
CA GLY A 136 -4.45 -17.10 13.50
C GLY A 136 -5.55 -18.08 13.04
N PRO A 137 -5.21 -19.36 12.84
CA PRO A 137 -6.19 -20.39 12.52
C PRO A 137 -7.13 -20.64 13.71
N ALA A 138 -8.38 -20.99 13.42
CA ALA A 138 -9.32 -21.41 14.46
C ALA A 138 -8.77 -22.63 15.21
N GLU A 139 -8.78 -22.58 16.53
CA GLU A 139 -8.41 -23.72 17.36
C GLU A 139 -9.53 -24.76 17.33
N PRO A 140 -9.25 -26.02 16.95
CA PRO A 140 -10.29 -27.03 16.76
C PRO A 140 -11.05 -27.40 18.04
N ASP A 141 -10.43 -27.18 19.20
CA ASP A 141 -10.94 -27.59 20.51
C ASP A 141 -11.62 -26.45 21.30
N ASN A 142 -11.81 -25.29 20.68
CA ASN A 142 -12.53 -24.21 21.34
C ASN A 142 -14.03 -24.45 21.30
N ASP A 143 -14.69 -24.25 22.44
CA ASP A 143 -16.13 -24.24 22.54
C ASP A 143 -16.78 -23.25 21.56
N ALA A 144 -17.89 -23.63 20.96
CA ALA A 144 -18.63 -22.75 20.06
C ALA A 144 -19.05 -21.47 20.77
N ILE A 145 -18.64 -20.32 20.26
CA ILE A 145 -19.07 -19.03 20.80
C ILE A 145 -20.53 -18.80 20.44
N LYS A 146 -21.35 -18.62 21.46
CA LYS A 146 -22.78 -18.31 21.30
C LYS A 146 -22.92 -16.83 20.99
N LEU A 147 -23.18 -16.50 19.72
CA LEU A 147 -23.44 -15.13 19.29
C LEU A 147 -24.80 -14.65 19.80
N GLY A 148 -24.86 -13.36 20.21
CA GLY A 148 -26.11 -12.73 20.58
C GLY A 148 -27.07 -12.61 19.39
N SER A 149 -28.38 -12.46 19.65
CA SER A 149 -29.42 -12.37 18.60
C SER A 149 -29.22 -11.19 17.64
N SER A 150 -28.51 -10.15 18.04
CA SER A 150 -28.16 -9.00 17.17
C SER A 150 -27.30 -9.38 15.96
N TYR A 151 -26.61 -10.50 15.99
CA TYR A 151 -25.80 -10.99 14.87
C TYR A 151 -26.60 -11.79 13.84
N LEU A 152 -27.83 -12.24 14.17
CA LEU A 152 -28.65 -13.06 13.28
C LEU A 152 -28.95 -12.35 11.96
N SER A 153 -29.31 -11.07 12.00
CA SER A 153 -29.61 -10.30 10.79
C SER A 153 -28.41 -10.20 9.84
N PHE A 154 -27.20 -10.12 10.35
CA PHE A 154 -25.99 -10.11 9.52
C PHE A 154 -25.75 -11.48 8.88
N VAL A 155 -25.95 -12.56 9.63
CA VAL A 155 -25.82 -13.94 9.11
C VAL A 155 -26.86 -14.22 8.04
N GLU A 156 -28.13 -13.86 8.28
CA GLU A 156 -29.20 -14.01 7.29
C GLU A 156 -28.90 -13.23 6.02
N ARG A 157 -28.45 -11.99 6.16
CA ARG A 157 -28.07 -11.16 5.02
C ARG A 157 -26.88 -11.72 4.25
N TYR A 158 -25.89 -12.25 4.95
CA TYR A 158 -24.74 -12.92 4.31
C TYR A 158 -25.18 -14.14 3.49
N LEU A 159 -26.04 -14.98 4.05
CA LEU A 159 -26.56 -16.17 3.35
C LEU A 159 -27.37 -15.80 2.11
N GLU A 160 -28.24 -14.82 2.21
CA GLU A 160 -29.02 -14.30 1.09
C GLU A 160 -28.10 -13.77 -0.06
N LEU A 161 -27.06 -13.01 0.28
CA LEU A 161 -26.12 -12.49 -0.70
C LEU A 161 -25.26 -13.59 -1.33
N LYS A 162 -24.90 -14.62 -0.55
CA LYS A 162 -24.15 -15.77 -1.03
C LYS A 162 -24.94 -16.56 -2.07
N ASP A 163 -26.24 -16.79 -1.79
CA ASP A 163 -27.13 -17.49 -2.72
C ASP A 163 -27.31 -16.69 -4.03
N LYS A 164 -27.55 -15.39 -3.93
CA LYS A 164 -27.62 -14.51 -5.13
C LYS A 164 -26.33 -14.51 -5.94
N LYS A 165 -25.16 -14.53 -5.29
CA LYS A 165 -23.89 -14.63 -5.99
C LYS A 165 -23.79 -15.94 -6.76
N SER A 166 -24.16 -17.06 -6.13
CA SER A 166 -24.14 -18.38 -6.79
C SER A 166 -25.05 -18.46 -8.00
N GLU A 167 -26.20 -17.75 -7.99
CA GLU A 167 -27.12 -17.66 -9.14
C GLU A 167 -26.55 -16.83 -10.30
N ILE A 168 -25.69 -15.84 -10.01
CA ILE A 168 -25.06 -14.99 -11.03
C ILE A 168 -23.86 -15.70 -11.67
N ASP A 169 -23.15 -16.51 -10.88
CA ASP A 169 -21.93 -17.22 -11.31
C ASP A 169 -22.26 -18.55 -12.04
N ALA A 170 -23.52 -18.96 -12.13
CA ALA A 170 -24.01 -20.19 -12.78
C ALA A 170 -24.49 -19.93 -14.21
#